data_9fe337b74dcfd2b412898c1f698e8033
#
_entry.id   9fe337b74dcfd2b412898c1f698e8033
#
_cell.length_a   1.000
_cell.length_b   1.000
_cell.length_c   1.000
_cell.angle_alpha   90.00
_cell.angle_beta   90.00
_cell.angle_gamma   90.00
#
_symmetry.space_group_name_H-M   'P 1'
#
loop_
_entity.id
_entity.type
_entity.pdbx_description
1 polymer ?
#
loop_
_entity_poly.entity_id
_entity_poly.type
_entity_poly.pdbx_seq_one_letter_code
_entity_poly.pdbx_strand_id
1 'polypeptide(L)'
;MIRAGLIWNQNSHRNRGSGGPAPLPEDVIDIVPEQPSHLMAGLRRLAGEGVELVVIDGGDGTIREVLTRLPEAYGGGKLPRLAVLPNGKTNALALDIETPLGTTLEDILASVEAGKPTKRRQCLEVLRAGETTPERRGFLFGVGAFVRATKLAQKNHGRGFFDNAAVGVTIAGGLFRTLLGGAGDRWRRGEPVALSYDGPEAARRFIVMASTFKRFPMGFKPYGEPREGLKVLTVDAPPRSLLRALPRIIRGDETSWLADHGYRRDDLTSFGIRWEGDFVLDGEPYPGGDLTVRQGPSLEFVIP
;
A
#
# COMPACT_ATOMS: atom_id res chain seq x y z
N MET A 1 4.75 11.13 -30.32
CA MET A 1 5.12 10.15 -29.30
C MET A 1 4.99 10.78 -27.92
N ILE A 2 4.59 10.02 -26.88
CA ILE A 2 4.49 10.53 -25.51
C ILE A 2 5.90 10.52 -24.89
N ARG A 3 6.27 11.62 -24.18
CA ARG A 3 7.50 11.61 -23.39
C ARG A 3 7.30 10.75 -22.15
N ALA A 4 8.10 9.72 -21.97
CA ALA A 4 8.05 8.81 -20.85
C ALA A 4 9.33 8.88 -20.01
N GLY A 5 9.20 8.63 -18.70
CA GLY A 5 10.32 8.47 -17.79
C GLY A 5 10.25 7.09 -17.13
N LEU A 6 11.37 6.38 -17.07
CA LEU A 6 11.51 5.11 -16.38
C LEU A 6 12.26 5.30 -15.06
N ILE A 7 11.62 4.98 -13.95
CA ILE A 7 12.27 4.90 -12.64
C ILE A 7 12.62 3.45 -12.39
N TRP A 8 13.91 3.11 -12.49
CA TRP A 8 14.40 1.76 -12.34
C TRP A 8 15.08 1.56 -11.00
N ASN A 9 14.54 0.67 -10.16
CA ASN A 9 15.12 0.34 -8.87
C ASN A 9 15.97 -0.93 -8.95
N GLN A 10 17.30 -0.76 -8.96
CA GLN A 10 18.28 -1.85 -8.98
C GLN A 10 18.16 -2.82 -7.79
N ASN A 11 17.58 -2.37 -6.66
CA ASN A 11 17.42 -3.17 -5.46
C ASN A 11 16.09 -3.96 -5.43
N SER A 12 15.22 -3.79 -6.40
CA SER A 12 13.98 -4.56 -6.48
C SER A 12 14.27 -6.04 -6.73
N HIS A 13 13.35 -6.91 -6.37
CA HIS A 13 13.61 -8.34 -6.30
C HIS A 13 14.08 -8.94 -7.63
N ARG A 14 13.46 -8.55 -8.74
CA ARG A 14 13.79 -9.07 -10.08
C ARG A 14 14.90 -8.31 -10.79
N ASN A 15 15.19 -7.07 -10.38
CA ASN A 15 16.22 -6.24 -11.01
C ASN A 15 17.62 -6.50 -10.43
N ARG A 16 17.71 -7.19 -9.29
CA ARG A 16 19.00 -7.51 -8.67
C ARG A 16 19.85 -8.36 -9.58
N GLY A 17 21.03 -7.84 -9.92
CA GLY A 17 22.00 -8.55 -10.77
C GLY A 17 21.77 -8.44 -12.28
N SER A 18 20.76 -7.67 -12.73
CA SER A 18 20.51 -7.48 -14.18
C SER A 18 21.44 -6.47 -14.85
N GLY A 19 22.29 -5.76 -14.10
CA GLY A 19 23.27 -4.82 -14.67
C GLY A 19 22.71 -3.47 -15.13
N GLY A 20 21.40 -3.28 -15.11
CA GLY A 20 20.73 -2.04 -15.53
C GLY A 20 19.43 -2.31 -16.28
N PRO A 21 18.69 -1.26 -16.64
CA PRO A 21 17.54 -1.41 -17.52
C PRO A 21 17.99 -1.89 -18.90
N ALA A 22 17.10 -2.59 -19.61
CA ALA A 22 17.31 -2.92 -21.03
C ALA A 22 17.56 -1.63 -21.84
N PRO A 23 18.14 -1.72 -23.06
CA PRO A 23 18.25 -0.56 -23.92
C PRO A 23 16.89 0.13 -24.10
N LEU A 24 16.87 1.46 -23.85
CA LEU A 24 15.64 2.24 -23.85
C LEU A 24 15.42 2.91 -25.21
N PRO A 25 14.17 3.12 -25.62
CA PRO A 25 13.85 4.02 -26.74
C PRO A 25 14.37 5.44 -26.49
N GLU A 26 14.72 6.17 -27.54
CA GLU A 26 15.27 7.53 -27.45
C GLU A 26 14.36 8.53 -26.71
N ASP A 27 13.05 8.31 -26.72
CA ASP A 27 12.05 9.16 -26.07
C ASP A 27 11.81 8.82 -24.58
N VAL A 28 12.56 7.87 -24.02
CA VAL A 28 12.45 7.46 -22.61
C VAL A 28 13.64 7.95 -21.81
N ILE A 29 13.35 8.73 -20.77
CA ILE A 29 14.37 9.23 -19.83
C ILE A 29 14.47 8.25 -18.67
N ASP A 30 15.65 7.68 -18.44
CA ASP A 30 15.89 6.80 -17.30
C ASP A 30 16.32 7.57 -16.05
N ILE A 31 15.83 7.08 -14.93
CA ILE A 31 16.20 7.52 -13.58
C ILE A 31 16.53 6.26 -12.77
N VAL A 32 17.79 6.14 -12.35
CA VAL A 32 18.28 5.05 -11.49
C VAL A 32 18.65 5.63 -10.12
N PRO A 33 17.71 5.74 -9.18
CA PRO A 33 18.00 6.36 -7.89
C PRO A 33 18.77 5.40 -6.99
N GLU A 34 19.98 5.76 -6.61
CA GLU A 34 20.77 5.03 -5.59
C GLU A 34 20.36 5.42 -4.16
N GLN A 35 19.82 6.64 -3.99
CA GLN A 35 19.40 7.21 -2.72
C GLN A 35 18.05 7.94 -2.87
N PRO A 36 17.30 8.14 -1.77
CA PRO A 36 16.03 8.86 -1.80
C PRO A 36 16.11 10.29 -2.35
N SER A 37 17.23 10.98 -2.15
CA SER A 37 17.50 12.32 -2.72
C SER A 37 17.62 12.30 -4.23
N HIS A 38 18.23 11.26 -4.80
CA HIS A 38 18.35 11.07 -6.25
C HIS A 38 16.98 10.86 -6.90
N LEU A 39 16.05 10.19 -6.20
CA LEU A 39 14.68 10.03 -6.68
C LEU A 39 13.96 11.38 -6.84
N MET A 40 14.06 12.28 -5.85
CA MET A 40 13.46 13.62 -5.95
C MET A 40 14.05 14.43 -7.09
N ALA A 41 15.38 14.43 -7.23
CA ALA A 41 16.06 15.12 -8.33
C ALA A 41 15.63 14.54 -9.71
N GLY A 42 15.54 13.22 -9.81
CA GLY A 42 15.06 12.54 -11.01
C GLY A 42 13.62 12.91 -11.36
N LEU A 43 12.71 12.88 -10.39
CA LEU A 43 11.31 13.27 -10.62
C LEU A 43 11.17 14.74 -11.05
N ARG A 44 11.95 15.66 -10.46
CA ARG A 44 12.00 17.07 -10.88
C ARG A 44 12.55 17.22 -12.30
N ARG A 45 13.55 16.42 -12.67
CA ARG A 45 14.03 16.38 -14.06
C ARG A 45 12.93 15.92 -15.01
N LEU A 46 12.21 14.84 -14.70
CA LEU A 46 11.09 14.36 -15.52
C LEU A 46 10.00 15.43 -15.66
N ALA A 47 9.67 16.14 -14.57
CA ALA A 47 8.70 17.23 -14.59
C ALA A 47 9.18 18.40 -15.49
N GLY A 48 10.45 18.80 -15.37
CA GLY A 48 11.06 19.87 -16.18
C GLY A 48 11.12 19.53 -17.68
N GLU A 49 11.30 18.27 -18.01
CA GLU A 49 11.28 17.75 -19.40
C GLU A 49 9.85 17.53 -19.94
N GLY A 50 8.82 17.84 -19.16
CA GLY A 50 7.43 17.70 -19.56
C GLY A 50 6.98 16.24 -19.74
N VAL A 51 7.55 15.32 -18.97
CA VAL A 51 7.17 13.89 -19.00
C VAL A 51 5.73 13.71 -18.55
N GLU A 52 4.93 13.05 -19.39
CA GLU A 52 3.50 12.79 -19.15
C GLU A 52 3.20 11.35 -18.69
N LEU A 53 4.19 10.46 -18.79
CA LEU A 53 4.10 9.06 -18.33
C LEU A 53 5.33 8.71 -17.49
N VAL A 54 5.11 8.32 -16.24
CA VAL A 54 6.17 7.80 -15.37
C VAL A 54 5.96 6.31 -15.16
N VAL A 55 6.90 5.53 -15.68
CA VAL A 55 6.94 4.06 -15.53
C VAL A 55 7.81 3.72 -14.33
N ILE A 56 7.28 2.95 -13.39
CA ILE A 56 7.95 2.58 -12.15
C ILE A 56 8.32 1.11 -12.22
N ASP A 57 9.60 0.84 -12.40
CA ASP A 57 10.16 -0.50 -12.37
C ASP A 57 10.65 -0.84 -10.96
N GLY A 58 9.81 -1.55 -10.23
CA GLY A 58 10.09 -1.88 -8.83
C GLY A 58 8.94 -2.55 -8.10
N GLY A 59 9.08 -2.67 -6.79
CA GLY A 59 8.04 -3.18 -5.90
C GLY A 59 7.25 -2.08 -5.21
N ASP A 60 6.31 -2.46 -4.34
CA ASP A 60 5.41 -1.55 -3.61
C ASP A 60 6.17 -0.45 -2.84
N GLY A 61 7.37 -0.76 -2.32
CA GLY A 61 8.24 0.22 -1.67
C GLY A 61 8.71 1.33 -2.63
N THR A 62 9.12 0.98 -3.86
CA THR A 62 9.52 1.95 -4.87
C THR A 62 8.33 2.83 -5.27
N ILE A 63 7.18 2.21 -5.48
CA ILE A 63 5.94 2.91 -5.83
C ILE A 63 5.59 3.93 -4.74
N ARG A 64 5.59 3.52 -3.47
CA ARG A 64 5.32 4.41 -2.32
C ARG A 64 6.27 5.61 -2.29
N GLU A 65 7.58 5.40 -2.50
CA GLU A 65 8.57 6.46 -2.50
C GLU A 65 8.34 7.45 -3.65
N VAL A 66 8.00 6.95 -4.83
CA VAL A 66 7.63 7.78 -5.99
C VAL A 66 6.37 8.58 -5.68
N LEU A 67 5.28 7.94 -5.26
CA LEU A 67 4.00 8.59 -4.97
C LEU A 67 4.11 9.66 -3.89
N THR A 68 4.97 9.44 -2.89
CA THR A 68 5.19 10.41 -1.82
C THR A 68 5.80 11.71 -2.35
N ARG A 69 6.72 11.63 -3.31
CA ARG A 69 7.46 12.78 -3.85
C ARG A 69 6.88 13.39 -5.11
N LEU A 70 6.10 12.62 -5.86
CA LEU A 70 5.60 13.00 -7.17
C LEU A 70 4.87 14.35 -7.20
N PRO A 71 3.90 14.65 -6.30
CA PRO A 71 3.19 15.92 -6.33
C PRO A 71 4.08 17.13 -6.06
N GLU A 72 5.06 17.01 -5.17
CA GLU A 72 6.04 18.07 -4.93
C GLU A 72 6.93 18.28 -6.16
N ALA A 73 7.42 17.20 -6.76
CA ALA A 73 8.28 17.26 -7.94
C ALA A 73 7.58 17.90 -9.14
N TYR A 74 6.27 17.69 -9.29
CA TYR A 74 5.44 18.30 -10.34
C TYR A 74 4.77 19.61 -9.91
N GLY A 75 5.26 20.25 -8.84
CA GLY A 75 4.86 21.59 -8.41
C GLY A 75 3.38 21.70 -8.01
N GLY A 76 2.71 20.61 -7.62
CA GLY A 76 1.29 20.56 -7.29
C GLY A 76 0.36 20.69 -8.50
N GLY A 77 0.91 20.69 -9.73
CA GLY A 77 0.16 20.73 -10.98
C GLY A 77 -0.44 19.38 -11.37
N LYS A 78 -0.75 19.22 -12.66
CA LYS A 78 -1.25 17.96 -13.22
C LYS A 78 -0.19 16.86 -13.06
N LEU A 79 -0.56 15.78 -12.39
CA LEU A 79 0.32 14.62 -12.25
C LEU A 79 0.41 13.85 -13.57
N PRO A 80 1.57 13.24 -13.87
CA PRO A 80 1.72 12.37 -15.02
C PRO A 80 0.87 11.10 -14.85
N ARG A 81 0.56 10.44 -15.95
CA ARG A 81 0.08 9.05 -15.90
C ARG A 81 1.19 8.17 -15.33
N LEU A 82 0.80 7.11 -14.67
CA LEU A 82 1.72 6.16 -14.07
C LEU A 82 1.61 4.80 -14.76
N ALA A 83 2.67 4.03 -14.76
CA ALA A 83 2.63 2.61 -15.08
C ALA A 83 3.55 1.86 -14.10
N VAL A 84 3.29 0.59 -13.88
CA VAL A 84 4.04 -0.23 -12.95
C VAL A 84 4.58 -1.45 -13.68
N LEU A 85 5.89 -1.67 -13.62
CA LEU A 85 6.52 -2.94 -13.98
C LEU A 85 6.72 -3.74 -12.69
N PRO A 86 5.96 -4.86 -12.50
CA PRO A 86 5.84 -5.51 -11.19
C PRO A 86 7.05 -6.38 -10.86
N ASN A 87 8.19 -5.75 -10.57
CA ASN A 87 9.47 -6.40 -10.26
C ASN A 87 9.77 -6.51 -8.75
N GLY A 88 8.77 -6.23 -7.90
CA GLY A 88 8.83 -6.45 -6.46
C GLY A 88 8.48 -7.88 -6.04
N LYS A 89 8.41 -8.12 -4.73
CA LYS A 89 8.01 -9.41 -4.15
C LYS A 89 6.50 -9.59 -4.11
N THR A 90 5.77 -8.57 -3.67
CA THR A 90 4.32 -8.64 -3.41
C THR A 90 3.51 -8.09 -4.57
N ASN A 91 3.92 -6.94 -5.12
CA ASN A 91 3.28 -6.25 -6.24
C ASN A 91 1.77 -6.00 -6.00
N ALA A 92 1.41 -5.55 -4.79
CA ALA A 92 0.02 -5.40 -4.37
C ALA A 92 -0.75 -4.39 -5.25
N LEU A 93 -0.11 -3.26 -5.60
CA LEU A 93 -0.73 -2.29 -6.51
C LEU A 93 -0.92 -2.86 -7.91
N ALA A 94 0.08 -3.56 -8.46
CA ALA A 94 -0.02 -4.16 -9.79
C ALA A 94 -1.19 -5.16 -9.86
N LEU A 95 -1.40 -5.95 -8.81
CA LEU A 95 -2.54 -6.85 -8.71
C LEU A 95 -3.87 -6.07 -8.65
N ASP A 96 -3.94 -4.98 -7.87
CA ASP A 96 -5.16 -4.16 -7.75
C ASP A 96 -5.55 -3.48 -9.06
N ILE A 97 -4.58 -2.99 -9.82
CA ILE A 97 -4.81 -2.38 -11.14
C ILE A 97 -4.81 -3.40 -12.28
N GLU A 98 -4.62 -4.69 -11.98
CA GLU A 98 -4.62 -5.80 -12.94
C GLU A 98 -3.50 -5.69 -14.00
N THR A 99 -2.32 -5.22 -13.59
CA THR A 99 -1.11 -5.29 -14.41
C THR A 99 -0.50 -6.68 -14.28
N PRO A 100 -0.35 -7.45 -15.37
CA PRO A 100 0.21 -8.79 -15.34
C PRO A 100 1.65 -8.82 -14.84
N LEU A 101 2.06 -9.91 -14.19
CA LEU A 101 3.46 -10.16 -13.92
C LEU A 101 4.21 -10.38 -15.25
N GLY A 102 5.40 -9.79 -15.36
CA GLY A 102 6.18 -9.87 -16.59
C GLY A 102 5.85 -8.79 -17.62
N THR A 103 4.94 -7.84 -17.31
CA THR A 103 4.72 -6.64 -18.12
C THR A 103 6.04 -5.92 -18.36
N THR A 104 6.31 -5.56 -19.61
CA THR A 104 7.50 -4.85 -20.04
C THR A 104 7.23 -3.36 -20.30
N LEU A 105 8.29 -2.58 -20.48
CA LEU A 105 8.16 -1.18 -20.90
C LEU A 105 7.48 -1.06 -22.26
N GLU A 106 7.83 -1.94 -23.19
CA GLU A 106 7.28 -2.00 -24.54
C GLU A 106 5.77 -2.25 -24.51
N ASP A 107 5.28 -3.14 -23.64
CA ASP A 107 3.84 -3.38 -23.48
C ASP A 107 3.09 -2.12 -23.03
N ILE A 108 3.69 -1.36 -22.11
CA ILE A 108 3.12 -0.09 -21.62
C ILE A 108 3.11 0.96 -22.74
N LEU A 109 4.21 1.14 -23.45
CA LEU A 109 4.29 2.11 -24.56
C LEU A 109 3.31 1.77 -25.67
N ALA A 110 3.23 0.51 -26.07
CA ALA A 110 2.26 0.03 -27.05
C ALA A 110 0.80 0.27 -26.62
N SER A 111 0.51 0.12 -25.32
CA SER A 111 -0.83 0.40 -24.80
C SER A 111 -1.19 1.89 -24.85
N VAL A 112 -0.22 2.76 -24.63
CA VAL A 112 -0.41 4.21 -24.77
C VAL A 112 -0.66 4.59 -26.24
N GLU A 113 0.13 4.05 -27.16
CA GLU A 113 -0.03 4.29 -28.61
C GLU A 113 -1.37 3.78 -29.13
N ALA A 114 -1.81 2.62 -28.64
CA ALA A 114 -3.12 2.06 -28.97
C ALA A 114 -4.30 2.79 -28.30
N GLY A 115 -4.05 3.77 -27.44
CA GLY A 115 -5.10 4.50 -26.72
C GLY A 115 -5.92 3.62 -25.77
N LYS A 116 -5.30 2.56 -25.21
CA LYS A 116 -6.01 1.68 -24.27
C LYS A 116 -6.52 2.43 -23.04
N PRO A 117 -7.62 1.98 -22.42
CA PRO A 117 -8.18 2.62 -21.24
C PRO A 117 -7.21 2.53 -20.05
N THR A 118 -7.20 3.58 -19.24
CA THR A 118 -6.43 3.65 -18.00
C THR A 118 -7.28 3.24 -16.80
N LYS A 119 -6.63 2.92 -15.69
CA LYS A 119 -7.30 2.69 -14.40
C LYS A 119 -6.99 3.80 -13.42
N ARG A 120 -8.02 4.28 -12.71
CA ARG A 120 -7.86 5.28 -11.66
C ARG A 120 -7.87 4.63 -10.28
N ARG A 121 -6.95 5.08 -9.41
CA ARG A 121 -6.90 4.72 -8.00
C ARG A 121 -6.55 5.93 -7.17
N GLN A 122 -7.28 6.13 -6.09
CA GLN A 122 -6.90 7.08 -5.07
C GLN A 122 -5.81 6.45 -4.21
N CYS A 123 -4.74 7.19 -3.93
CA CYS A 123 -3.80 6.78 -2.89
C CYS A 123 -4.35 7.17 -1.50
N LEU A 124 -3.68 6.67 -0.48
CA LEU A 124 -3.88 7.04 0.91
C LEU A 124 -2.75 8.00 1.29
N GLU A 125 -3.07 9.05 2.02
CA GLU A 125 -2.11 10.01 2.59
C GLU A 125 -2.06 9.89 4.10
N VAL A 126 -0.85 9.86 4.65
CA VAL A 126 -0.59 9.94 6.09
C VAL A 126 0.08 11.27 6.39
N LEU A 127 -0.50 12.06 7.28
CA LEU A 127 -0.02 13.36 7.73
C LEU A 127 0.24 13.33 9.23
N ARG A 128 1.21 14.10 9.70
CA ARG A 128 1.31 14.44 11.13
C ARG A 128 0.20 15.43 11.49
N ALA A 129 -0.27 15.37 12.72
CA ALA A 129 -1.30 16.31 13.20
C ALA A 129 -0.83 17.76 13.05
N GLY A 130 -1.69 18.59 12.50
CA GLY A 130 -1.38 20.01 12.22
C GLY A 130 -0.60 20.25 10.93
N GLU A 131 -0.09 19.22 10.27
CA GLU A 131 0.58 19.37 8.98
C GLU A 131 -0.41 19.31 7.82
N THR A 132 -0.12 20.08 6.77
CA THR A 132 -0.91 20.07 5.53
C THR A 132 -0.30 19.20 4.45
N THR A 133 1.01 18.99 4.53
CA THR A 133 1.78 18.15 3.59
C THR A 133 1.85 16.71 4.08
N PRO A 134 1.46 15.73 3.26
CA PRO A 134 1.58 14.33 3.62
C PRO A 134 3.02 13.91 3.84
N GLU A 135 3.28 13.25 4.96
CA GLU A 135 4.58 12.63 5.23
C GLU A 135 4.82 11.44 4.29
N ARG A 136 3.75 10.69 4.01
CA ARG A 136 3.80 9.49 3.18
C ARG A 136 2.52 9.31 2.36
N ARG A 137 2.66 8.64 1.21
CA ARG A 137 1.56 8.17 0.37
C ARG A 137 1.69 6.67 0.11
N GLY A 138 0.57 5.99 0.07
CA GLY A 138 0.50 4.54 -0.17
C GLY A 138 -0.93 4.08 -0.39
N PHE A 139 -1.22 2.81 -0.14
CA PHE A 139 -2.54 2.22 -0.39
C PHE A 139 -3.08 1.40 0.79
N LEU A 140 -2.20 0.90 1.65
CA LEU A 140 -2.58 0.05 2.79
C LEU A 140 -1.86 0.51 4.06
N PHE A 141 -2.63 1.03 4.99
CA PHE A 141 -2.20 1.48 6.31
C PHE A 141 -2.65 0.48 7.38
N GLY A 142 -1.87 0.31 8.45
CA GLY A 142 -2.32 -0.46 9.59
C GLY A 142 -1.50 -0.29 10.86
N VAL A 143 -2.16 -0.51 12.00
CA VAL A 143 -1.56 -0.48 13.35
C VAL A 143 -1.94 -1.71 14.17
N GLY A 144 -1.35 -1.88 15.33
CA GLY A 144 -1.63 -2.97 16.26
C GLY A 144 -1.06 -4.32 15.78
N ALA A 145 -1.88 -5.36 15.75
CA ALA A 145 -1.47 -6.69 15.35
C ALA A 145 -0.96 -6.74 13.89
N PHE A 146 -1.39 -5.82 13.02
CA PHE A 146 -0.89 -5.72 11.65
C PHE A 146 0.60 -5.41 11.60
N VAL A 147 1.07 -4.47 12.42
CA VAL A 147 2.50 -4.13 12.53
C VAL A 147 3.32 -5.34 12.98
N ARG A 148 2.82 -6.05 14.00
CA ARG A 148 3.50 -7.24 14.53
C ARG A 148 3.60 -8.36 13.50
N ALA A 149 2.51 -8.60 12.76
CA ALA A 149 2.47 -9.57 11.68
C ALA A 149 3.46 -9.21 10.56
N THR A 150 3.50 -7.94 10.14
CA THR A 150 4.44 -7.45 9.13
C THR A 150 5.90 -7.61 9.57
N LYS A 151 6.25 -7.20 10.81
CA LYS A 151 7.60 -7.36 11.35
C LYS A 151 8.01 -8.83 11.45
N LEU A 152 7.08 -9.74 11.80
CA LEU A 152 7.33 -11.16 11.85
C LEU A 152 7.57 -11.74 10.45
N ALA A 153 6.79 -11.30 9.47
CA ALA A 153 6.96 -11.65 8.07
C ALA A 153 8.35 -11.25 7.56
N GLN A 154 8.75 -10.00 7.80
CA GLN A 154 10.06 -9.49 7.40
C GLN A 154 11.23 -10.29 8.00
N LYS A 155 11.14 -10.70 9.28
CA LYS A 155 12.17 -11.54 9.92
C LYS A 155 12.29 -12.94 9.29
N ASN A 156 11.19 -13.49 8.80
CA ASN A 156 11.18 -14.82 8.18
C ASN A 156 11.60 -14.80 6.70
N HIS A 157 11.60 -13.64 6.04
CA HIS A 157 12.07 -13.50 4.65
C HIS A 157 13.57 -13.82 4.44
N GLY A 158 14.38 -13.81 5.48
CA GLY A 158 15.77 -14.33 5.41
C GLY A 158 15.89 -15.83 5.14
N ARG A 159 14.78 -16.59 5.10
CA ARG A 159 14.73 -18.06 4.96
C ARG A 159 14.11 -18.59 3.67
N GLY A 160 13.99 -17.76 2.63
CA GLY A 160 13.80 -18.26 1.25
C GLY A 160 12.38 -18.65 0.81
N PHE A 161 11.32 -18.21 1.48
CA PHE A 161 9.95 -18.42 0.99
C PHE A 161 9.50 -17.20 0.15
N PHE A 162 9.54 -17.34 -1.16
CA PHE A 162 9.34 -16.25 -2.13
C PHE A 162 8.18 -16.54 -3.08
N ASP A 163 6.92 -16.43 -2.61
CA ASP A 163 5.79 -16.39 -3.53
C ASP A 163 4.69 -15.45 -3.01
N ASN A 164 3.92 -14.84 -3.94
CA ASN A 164 2.78 -13.97 -3.62
C ASN A 164 1.77 -14.64 -2.67
N ALA A 165 1.67 -15.97 -2.70
CA ALA A 165 0.95 -16.79 -1.72
C ALA A 165 1.55 -16.67 -0.31
N ALA A 166 2.88 -16.52 -0.18
CA ALA A 166 3.55 -16.48 1.12
C ALA A 166 3.24 -15.21 1.93
N VAL A 167 2.98 -14.07 1.29
CA VAL A 167 2.62 -12.83 1.99
C VAL A 167 1.19 -12.92 2.53
N GLY A 168 0.26 -13.40 1.72
CA GLY A 168 -1.10 -13.70 2.19
C GLY A 168 -1.11 -14.77 3.27
N VAL A 169 -0.33 -15.84 3.11
CA VAL A 169 -0.14 -16.92 4.10
C VAL A 169 0.60 -16.40 5.33
N THR A 170 1.52 -15.44 5.22
CA THR A 170 2.27 -14.91 6.37
C THR A 170 1.42 -13.94 7.17
N ILE A 171 0.58 -13.11 6.53
CA ILE A 171 -0.43 -12.29 7.22
C ILE A 171 -1.47 -13.20 7.85
N ALA A 172 -1.99 -14.18 7.13
CA ALA A 172 -2.91 -15.19 7.65
C ALA A 172 -2.24 -16.10 8.70
N GLY A 173 -1.00 -16.51 8.49
CA GLY A 173 -0.23 -17.34 9.42
C GLY A 173 0.23 -16.59 10.67
N GLY A 174 0.57 -15.31 10.58
CA GLY A 174 0.81 -14.43 11.72
C GLY A 174 -0.46 -14.20 12.54
N LEU A 175 -1.59 -13.95 11.88
CA LEU A 175 -2.92 -13.94 12.48
C LEU A 175 -3.26 -15.33 13.08
N PHE A 176 -3.01 -16.42 12.38
CA PHE A 176 -3.29 -17.78 12.83
C PHE A 176 -2.41 -18.18 14.03
N ARG A 177 -1.14 -17.78 14.06
CA ARG A 177 -0.27 -17.97 15.22
C ARG A 177 -0.71 -17.16 16.44
N THR A 178 -1.29 -15.97 16.20
CA THR A 178 -1.96 -15.16 17.21
C THR A 178 -3.23 -15.85 17.75
N LEU A 179 -3.86 -16.69 16.91
CA LEU A 179 -5.05 -17.48 17.27
C LEU A 179 -4.73 -18.63 18.22
N LEU A 180 -3.55 -19.23 18.10
CA LEU A 180 -3.13 -20.37 18.93
C LEU A 180 -2.51 -19.92 20.27
N GLY A 181 -2.18 -18.63 20.44
CA GLY A 181 -1.73 -18.05 21.70
C GLY A 181 -2.86 -18.01 22.72
N GLY A 182 -2.62 -18.53 23.95
CA GLY A 182 -3.60 -18.54 25.03
C GLY A 182 -4.13 -17.15 25.41
N ALA A 183 -5.19 -17.09 26.21
CA ALA A 183 -5.87 -15.86 26.64
C ALA A 183 -4.97 -14.84 27.37
N GLY A 184 -3.76 -15.23 27.79
CA GLY A 184 -2.75 -14.38 28.43
C GLY A 184 -1.81 -13.68 27.47
N ASP A 185 -1.91 -13.89 26.16
CA ASP A 185 -0.97 -13.41 25.18
C ASP A 185 -1.08 -11.88 25.00
N ARG A 186 0.07 -11.19 25.11
CA ARG A 186 0.20 -9.74 24.87
C ARG A 186 -0.41 -9.30 23.54
N TRP A 187 -0.42 -10.17 22.54
CA TRP A 187 -0.97 -9.88 21.21
C TRP A 187 -2.48 -9.65 21.24
N ARG A 188 -3.21 -10.43 22.07
CA ARG A 188 -4.67 -10.33 22.17
C ARG A 188 -5.16 -9.14 22.98
N ARG A 189 -4.33 -8.64 23.91
CA ARG A 189 -4.72 -7.51 24.78
C ARG A 189 -4.95 -6.22 24.04
N GLY A 190 -4.41 -6.11 22.81
CA GLY A 190 -4.45 -4.88 22.02
C GLY A 190 -3.76 -3.73 22.76
N GLU A 191 -3.81 -2.57 22.13
CA GLU A 191 -3.17 -1.36 22.64
C GLU A 191 -4.17 -0.19 22.57
N PRO A 192 -4.00 0.86 23.38
CA PRO A 192 -4.85 2.05 23.32
C PRO A 192 -4.67 2.75 21.98
N VAL A 193 -5.74 2.98 21.25
CA VAL A 193 -5.79 3.71 19.99
C VAL A 193 -6.97 4.67 20.06
N ALA A 194 -6.75 5.96 19.90
CA ALA A 194 -7.81 6.94 19.73
C ALA A 194 -8.09 7.14 18.24
N LEU A 195 -9.36 7.07 17.86
CA LEU A 195 -9.84 7.25 16.49
C LEU A 195 -10.88 8.37 16.47
N SER A 196 -10.70 9.38 15.62
CA SER A 196 -11.56 10.57 15.61
C SER A 196 -13.03 10.28 15.32
N TYR A 197 -13.35 9.16 14.67
CA TYR A 197 -14.72 8.74 14.36
C TYR A 197 -15.35 7.81 15.40
N ASP A 198 -14.60 7.42 16.43
CA ASP A 198 -15.03 6.42 17.41
C ASP A 198 -15.13 7.01 18.84
N GLY A 199 -15.13 8.33 18.92
CA GLY A 199 -15.20 9.08 20.18
C GLY A 199 -13.85 9.65 20.64
N PRO A 200 -13.85 10.49 21.70
CA PRO A 200 -12.66 11.21 22.14
C PRO A 200 -11.65 10.33 22.91
N GLU A 201 -12.09 9.21 23.44
CA GLU A 201 -11.28 8.35 24.31
C GLU A 201 -10.57 7.24 23.54
N ALA A 202 -9.33 6.95 23.95
CA ALA A 202 -8.61 5.81 23.41
C ALA A 202 -9.25 4.50 23.88
N ALA A 203 -9.60 3.64 22.94
CA ALA A 203 -10.08 2.30 23.22
C ALA A 203 -9.01 1.26 22.87
N ARG A 204 -9.06 0.12 23.55
CA ARG A 204 -8.12 -0.97 23.21
C ARG A 204 -8.50 -1.63 21.90
N ARG A 205 -7.61 -1.53 20.91
CA ARG A 205 -7.82 -2.12 19.59
C ARG A 205 -6.81 -3.24 19.36
N PHE A 206 -7.30 -4.33 18.76
CA PHE A 206 -6.46 -5.42 18.30
C PHE A 206 -5.77 -5.05 17.01
N ILE A 207 -6.52 -4.44 16.08
CA ILE A 207 -6.03 -4.00 14.78
C ILE A 207 -6.87 -2.82 14.28
N VAL A 208 -6.24 -1.87 13.61
CA VAL A 208 -6.89 -0.90 12.74
C VAL A 208 -6.17 -0.95 11.41
N MET A 209 -6.91 -1.18 10.33
CA MET A 209 -6.38 -1.19 8.97
C MET A 209 -7.23 -0.28 8.10
N ALA A 210 -6.56 0.48 7.22
CA ALA A 210 -7.22 1.34 6.26
C ALA A 210 -6.63 1.12 4.86
N SER A 211 -7.47 1.13 3.83
CA SER A 211 -6.99 0.93 2.46
C SER A 211 -7.87 1.58 1.41
N THR A 212 -7.22 1.98 0.31
CA THR A 212 -7.88 2.42 -0.92
C THR A 212 -7.84 1.36 -2.02
N PHE A 213 -7.18 0.21 -1.80
CA PHE A 213 -7.22 -0.91 -2.74
C PHE A 213 -8.65 -1.42 -2.96
N LYS A 214 -8.98 -1.73 -4.21
CA LYS A 214 -10.21 -2.47 -4.56
C LYS A 214 -10.02 -3.97 -4.43
N ARG A 215 -8.84 -4.47 -4.79
CA ARG A 215 -8.53 -5.90 -4.83
C ARG A 215 -7.36 -6.23 -3.93
N PHE A 216 -7.44 -7.34 -3.27
CA PHE A 216 -6.39 -7.89 -2.43
C PHE A 216 -5.92 -9.23 -2.97
N PRO A 217 -4.65 -9.63 -2.66
CA PRO A 217 -4.15 -10.94 -3.02
C PRO A 217 -5.09 -12.06 -2.58
N MET A 218 -5.10 -13.17 -3.33
CA MET A 218 -5.93 -14.36 -3.08
C MET A 218 -7.44 -14.10 -3.04
N GLY A 219 -7.91 -12.98 -3.57
CA GLY A 219 -9.32 -12.61 -3.57
C GLY A 219 -9.88 -12.25 -2.18
N PHE A 220 -9.03 -11.91 -1.23
CA PHE A 220 -9.45 -11.47 0.10
C PHE A 220 -10.26 -10.17 0.03
N LYS A 221 -11.33 -10.10 0.81
CA LYS A 221 -12.23 -8.95 0.89
C LYS A 221 -12.33 -8.40 2.33
N PRO A 222 -11.22 -8.00 2.97
CA PRO A 222 -11.24 -7.63 4.38
C PRO A 222 -12.20 -6.47 4.69
N TYR A 223 -12.51 -5.66 3.71
CA TYR A 223 -13.40 -4.50 3.84
C TYR A 223 -14.80 -4.73 3.25
N GLY A 224 -15.17 -5.95 2.87
CA GLY A 224 -16.40 -6.25 2.16
C GLY A 224 -16.24 -6.23 0.63
N GLU A 225 -17.33 -6.01 -0.10
CA GLU A 225 -17.26 -5.98 -1.55
C GLU A 225 -16.34 -4.87 -2.09
N PRO A 226 -15.65 -5.12 -3.24
CA PRO A 226 -14.73 -4.16 -3.84
C PRO A 226 -15.42 -2.85 -4.17
N ARG A 227 -14.92 -1.73 -3.65
CA ARG A 227 -15.44 -0.38 -3.88
C ARG A 227 -14.34 0.67 -3.84
N GLU A 228 -14.64 1.86 -4.33
CA GLU A 228 -13.76 3.03 -4.23
C GLU A 228 -13.73 3.59 -2.80
N GLY A 229 -12.77 4.48 -2.54
CA GLY A 229 -12.68 5.23 -1.30
C GLY A 229 -11.78 4.61 -0.24
N LEU A 230 -11.67 5.30 0.88
CA LEU A 230 -10.90 4.90 2.04
C LEU A 230 -11.77 3.99 2.92
N LYS A 231 -11.45 2.71 2.94
CA LYS A 231 -12.12 1.70 3.75
C LYS A 231 -11.31 1.42 5.00
N VAL A 232 -11.97 1.34 6.13
CA VAL A 232 -11.35 1.08 7.43
C VAL A 232 -11.93 -0.21 8.03
N LEU A 233 -11.07 -1.05 8.55
CA LEU A 233 -11.42 -2.22 9.38
C LEU A 233 -10.84 -2.00 10.77
N THR A 234 -11.72 -1.92 11.76
CA THR A 234 -11.36 -1.82 13.18
C THR A 234 -11.77 -3.10 13.92
N VAL A 235 -10.85 -3.66 14.68
CA VAL A 235 -11.11 -4.84 15.52
C VAL A 235 -10.78 -4.52 16.96
N ASP A 236 -11.77 -4.69 17.83
CA ASP A 236 -11.62 -4.45 19.26
C ASP A 236 -10.70 -5.47 19.94
N ALA A 237 -10.13 -5.10 21.07
CA ALA A 237 -9.29 -5.98 21.86
C ALA A 237 -9.96 -6.32 23.20
N PRO A 238 -9.90 -7.59 23.64
CA PRO A 238 -9.40 -8.76 22.90
C PRO A 238 -10.37 -9.18 21.78
N PRO A 239 -9.86 -9.67 20.64
CA PRO A 239 -10.73 -10.05 19.53
C PRO A 239 -11.62 -11.23 19.93
N ARG A 240 -12.95 -11.04 19.83
CA ARG A 240 -13.96 -12.03 20.20
C ARG A 240 -14.18 -13.02 19.07
N SER A 241 -14.29 -14.30 19.40
CA SER A 241 -14.63 -15.35 18.41
C SER A 241 -13.80 -15.31 17.11
N LEU A 242 -12.52 -14.97 17.20
CA LEU A 242 -11.64 -14.69 16.06
C LEU A 242 -11.63 -15.84 15.02
N LEU A 243 -11.67 -17.11 15.45
CA LEU A 243 -11.76 -18.28 14.55
C LEU A 243 -13.02 -18.29 13.67
N ARG A 244 -14.12 -17.74 14.19
CA ARG A 244 -15.39 -17.62 13.44
C ARG A 244 -15.43 -16.34 12.60
N ALA A 245 -14.80 -15.27 13.08
CA ALA A 245 -14.78 -13.97 12.41
C ALA A 245 -13.84 -13.98 11.18
N LEU A 246 -12.65 -14.59 11.29
CA LEU A 246 -11.62 -14.55 10.25
C LEU A 246 -12.11 -15.04 8.89
N PRO A 247 -12.76 -16.22 8.74
CA PRO A 247 -13.28 -16.63 7.43
C PRO A 247 -14.32 -15.67 6.86
N ARG A 248 -15.15 -15.04 7.71
CA ARG A 248 -16.15 -14.05 7.31
C ARG A 248 -15.50 -12.76 6.81
N ILE A 249 -14.49 -12.29 7.55
CA ILE A 249 -13.72 -11.09 7.15
C ILE A 249 -13.03 -11.33 5.82
N ILE A 250 -12.38 -12.49 5.64
CA ILE A 250 -11.65 -12.84 4.40
C ILE A 250 -12.60 -12.91 3.21
N ARG A 251 -13.79 -13.46 3.37
CA ARG A 251 -14.81 -13.56 2.31
C ARG A 251 -15.55 -12.26 2.05
N GLY A 252 -15.45 -11.29 2.97
CA GLY A 252 -16.17 -10.03 2.85
C GLY A 252 -17.61 -10.08 3.36
N ASP A 253 -17.95 -11.11 4.19
CA ASP A 253 -19.33 -11.23 4.70
C ASP A 253 -19.74 -9.95 5.45
N GLU A 254 -20.88 -9.38 5.12
CA GLU A 254 -21.46 -8.20 5.78
C GLU A 254 -22.61 -8.64 6.69
N THR A 255 -22.28 -8.98 7.93
CA THR A 255 -23.25 -9.44 8.92
C THR A 255 -23.17 -8.58 10.19
N SER A 256 -24.31 -8.27 10.80
CA SER A 256 -24.38 -7.58 12.11
C SER A 256 -23.58 -8.32 13.18
N TRP A 257 -23.50 -9.66 13.08
CA TRP A 257 -22.71 -10.49 13.99
C TRP A 257 -21.24 -10.04 14.10
N LEU A 258 -20.62 -9.59 12.99
CA LEU A 258 -19.24 -9.08 13.02
C LEU A 258 -19.16 -7.80 13.86
N ALA A 259 -20.07 -6.85 13.65
CA ALA A 259 -20.12 -5.60 14.41
C ALA A 259 -20.37 -5.86 15.90
N ASP A 260 -21.31 -6.76 16.25
CA ASP A 260 -21.64 -7.15 17.62
C ASP A 260 -20.45 -7.80 18.35
N HIS A 261 -19.50 -8.36 17.59
CA HIS A 261 -18.27 -8.97 18.12
C HIS A 261 -17.06 -8.05 18.04
N GLY A 262 -17.25 -6.76 17.71
CA GLY A 262 -16.20 -5.74 17.68
C GLY A 262 -15.36 -5.72 16.39
N TYR A 263 -15.90 -6.22 15.27
CA TYR A 263 -15.31 -6.14 13.95
C TYR A 263 -16.11 -5.14 13.12
N ARG A 264 -15.63 -3.91 13.00
CA ARG A 264 -16.35 -2.83 12.31
C ARG A 264 -15.67 -2.47 11.01
N ARG A 265 -16.47 -2.15 10.00
CA ARG A 265 -16.05 -1.64 8.70
C ARG A 265 -16.70 -0.30 8.47
N ASP A 266 -15.89 0.68 8.10
CA ASP A 266 -16.31 2.05 7.87
C ASP A 266 -15.77 2.54 6.53
N ASP A 267 -16.55 3.38 5.83
CA ASP A 267 -16.12 4.12 4.66
C ASP A 267 -15.95 5.58 5.06
N LEU A 268 -14.73 6.07 4.95
CA LEU A 268 -14.35 7.40 5.41
C LEU A 268 -13.64 8.17 4.29
N THR A 269 -13.61 9.48 4.39
CA THR A 269 -12.74 10.32 3.57
C THR A 269 -11.43 10.62 4.28
N SER A 270 -11.50 10.68 5.63
CA SER A 270 -10.35 10.95 6.48
C SER A 270 -10.67 10.55 7.92
N PHE A 271 -9.65 10.24 8.71
CA PHE A 271 -9.75 10.07 10.16
C PHE A 271 -8.43 10.42 10.85
N GLY A 272 -8.57 10.92 12.10
CA GLY A 272 -7.45 11.09 13.01
C GLY A 272 -7.19 9.79 13.78
N ILE A 273 -5.93 9.48 13.99
CA ILE A 273 -5.48 8.34 14.82
C ILE A 273 -4.34 8.78 15.73
N ARG A 274 -4.49 8.56 17.03
CA ARG A 274 -3.40 8.69 18.00
C ARG A 274 -2.93 7.31 18.45
N TRP A 275 -1.65 7.04 18.20
CA TRP A 275 -1.04 5.72 18.36
C TRP A 275 0.44 5.84 18.71
N GLU A 276 0.89 5.31 19.83
CA GLU A 276 2.29 5.43 20.29
C GLU A 276 3.26 4.43 19.64
N GLY A 277 2.73 3.33 19.09
CA GLY A 277 3.55 2.33 18.41
C GLY A 277 3.85 2.71 16.96
N ASP A 278 4.50 1.81 16.22
CA ASP A 278 4.70 2.01 14.79
C ASP A 278 3.39 1.78 14.02
N PHE A 279 3.23 2.47 12.89
CA PHE A 279 2.28 2.08 11.86
C PHE A 279 3.01 1.43 10.67
N VAL A 280 2.28 0.67 9.89
CA VAL A 280 2.77 0.10 8.62
C VAL A 280 2.04 0.76 7.47
N LEU A 281 2.78 1.16 6.44
CA LEU A 281 2.25 1.61 5.16
C LEU A 281 2.88 0.79 4.05
N ASP A 282 2.06 0.08 3.28
CA ASP A 282 2.50 -0.81 2.18
C ASP A 282 3.67 -1.73 2.58
N GLY A 283 3.54 -2.34 3.76
CA GLY A 283 4.50 -3.30 4.27
C GLY A 283 5.72 -2.73 4.99
N GLU A 284 5.91 -1.39 5.06
CA GLU A 284 7.02 -0.76 5.76
C GLU A 284 6.59 -0.08 7.06
N PRO A 285 7.32 -0.27 8.17
CA PRO A 285 7.01 0.36 9.45
C PRO A 285 7.52 1.79 9.53
N TYR A 286 6.73 2.66 10.15
CA TYR A 286 7.03 4.05 10.44
C TYR A 286 6.62 4.41 11.87
N PRO A 287 7.27 5.40 12.52
CA PRO A 287 6.88 5.86 13.84
C PRO A 287 5.45 6.39 13.86
N GLY A 288 4.63 5.95 14.82
CA GLY A 288 3.28 6.47 15.04
C GLY A 288 3.26 7.89 15.59
N GLY A 289 2.32 8.17 16.46
CA GLY A 289 2.04 9.49 17.05
C GLY A 289 0.62 9.94 16.75
N ASP A 290 0.43 11.24 16.64
CA ASP A 290 -0.84 11.85 16.26
C ASP A 290 -0.86 12.06 14.75
N LEU A 291 -1.70 11.30 14.07
CA LEU A 291 -1.73 11.21 12.61
C LEU A 291 -3.12 11.49 12.05
N THR A 292 -3.16 12.02 10.85
CA THR A 292 -4.35 12.04 9.99
C THR A 292 -4.12 11.11 8.81
N VAL A 293 -5.05 10.19 8.59
CA VAL A 293 -5.10 9.31 7.43
C VAL A 293 -6.26 9.75 6.57
N ARG A 294 -6.01 10.05 5.29
CA ARG A 294 -7.06 10.54 4.38
C ARG A 294 -6.92 9.98 2.96
N GLN A 295 -7.97 10.15 2.19
CA GLN A 295 -7.90 9.93 0.74
C GLN A 295 -6.96 10.96 0.13
N GLY A 296 -6.03 10.50 -0.67
CA GLY A 296 -5.13 11.33 -1.45
C GLY A 296 -5.63 11.56 -2.89
N PRO A 297 -4.77 12.09 -3.76
CA PRO A 297 -5.11 12.33 -5.15
C PRO A 297 -5.48 11.05 -5.90
N SER A 298 -6.35 11.21 -6.90
CA SER A 298 -6.65 10.16 -7.87
C SER A 298 -5.51 10.07 -8.86
N LEU A 299 -4.89 8.91 -8.95
CA LEU A 299 -3.79 8.58 -9.85
C LEU A 299 -4.31 7.79 -11.04
N GLU A 300 -3.78 8.07 -12.22
CA GLU A 300 -4.17 7.40 -13.45
C GLU A 300 -3.07 6.43 -13.89
N PHE A 301 -3.42 5.14 -14.00
CA PHE A 301 -2.49 4.07 -14.35
C PHE A 301 -2.74 3.54 -15.74
N VAL A 302 -1.70 3.56 -16.57
CA VAL A 302 -1.66 2.84 -17.85
C VAL A 302 -1.47 1.35 -17.57
N ILE A 303 -2.24 0.52 -18.22
CA ILE A 303 -2.17 -0.94 -18.15
C ILE A 303 -1.93 -1.52 -19.53
N PRO A 304 -1.21 -2.67 -19.64
CA PRO A 304 -0.90 -3.30 -20.94
C PRO A 304 -2.13 -3.89 -21.64
#